data_2069613c1f593cb40c9b3164a6a12414
#
_entry.id   2069613c1f593cb40c9b3164a6a12414
#
_cell.length_a   1.000
_cell.length_b   1.000
_cell.length_c   1.000
_cell.angle_alpha   90.00
_cell.angle_beta   90.00
_cell.angle_gamma   90.00
#
_symmetry.space_group_name_H-M   'P 1'
#
loop_
_entity.id
_entity.type
_entity.pdbx_description
1 polymer ?
#
loop_
_entity_poly.entity_id
_entity_poly.type
_entity_poly.pdbx_seq_one_letter_code
_entity_poly.pdbx_strand_id
1 'polypeptide(L)'
;MKKHEEIPEPEENRQFTQKLGYELDDTPGIKAHICTLVADNAWQEVYVHSKVTIIDDVFTVISSANLNTRSMEKDTELGIILEAGEVACDLRKQLWGLHTKQNAAANPEGMHDYEVAKKAFREWGKLMNDNRETKIKGLKPLYPLRQFFRANPKVSRAD
;
A
#
# COMPACT_ATOMS: atom_id res chain seq x y z
N MET A 1 -3.86 -13.15 -28.23
CA MET A 1 -3.91 -12.45 -26.93
C MET A 1 -4.85 -11.27 -27.10
N LYS A 2 -6.04 -11.29 -26.49
CA LYS A 2 -6.94 -10.12 -26.46
C LYS A 2 -6.28 -9.07 -25.56
N LYS A 3 -6.06 -7.85 -26.07
CA LYS A 3 -5.74 -6.69 -25.26
C LYS A 3 -6.86 -6.56 -24.23
N HIS A 4 -6.54 -6.66 -22.94
CA HIS A 4 -7.44 -6.19 -21.90
C HIS A 4 -7.55 -4.66 -22.08
N GLU A 5 -8.66 -4.20 -22.61
CA GLU A 5 -9.02 -2.79 -22.55
C GLU A 5 -9.13 -2.43 -21.08
N GLU A 6 -8.28 -1.51 -20.64
CA GLU A 6 -8.40 -0.92 -19.30
C GLU A 6 -9.77 -0.22 -19.25
N ILE A 7 -10.65 -0.73 -18.39
CA ILE A 7 -11.93 -0.06 -18.10
C ILE A 7 -11.55 1.28 -17.43
N PRO A 8 -11.95 2.41 -18.01
CA PRO A 8 -11.66 3.70 -17.40
C PRO A 8 -12.29 3.76 -16.00
N GLU A 9 -11.53 4.35 -15.08
CA GLU A 9 -11.94 4.51 -13.67
C GLU A 9 -13.24 5.33 -13.60
N PRO A 10 -14.37 4.77 -13.13
CA PRO A 10 -15.60 5.52 -12.98
C PRO A 10 -15.40 6.70 -12.01
N GLU A 11 -15.88 7.89 -12.37
CA GLU A 11 -15.74 9.10 -11.57
C GLU A 11 -16.28 8.93 -10.13
N GLU A 12 -17.38 8.18 -9.97
CA GLU A 12 -17.96 7.85 -8.67
C GLU A 12 -16.99 7.09 -7.75
N ASN A 13 -16.20 6.16 -8.29
CA ASN A 13 -15.22 5.40 -7.53
C ASN A 13 -14.03 6.26 -7.12
N ARG A 14 -13.63 7.21 -7.97
CA ARG A 14 -12.60 8.18 -7.67
C ARG A 14 -13.02 9.10 -6.52
N GLN A 15 -14.24 9.62 -6.56
CA GLN A 15 -14.79 10.46 -5.49
C GLN A 15 -14.91 9.71 -4.18
N PHE A 16 -15.36 8.45 -4.20
CA PHE A 16 -15.45 7.62 -3.00
C PHE A 16 -14.08 7.33 -2.38
N THR A 17 -13.07 7.01 -3.18
CA THR A 17 -11.71 6.75 -2.70
C THR A 17 -11.07 8.02 -2.15
N GLN A 18 -11.30 9.17 -2.78
CA GLN A 18 -10.88 10.46 -2.26
C GLN A 18 -11.54 10.75 -0.91
N LYS A 19 -12.83 10.48 -0.78
CA LYS A 19 -13.55 10.66 0.48
C LYS A 19 -12.97 9.80 1.61
N LEU A 20 -12.67 8.52 1.36
CA LEU A 20 -11.98 7.65 2.33
C LEU A 20 -10.60 8.19 2.72
N GLY A 21 -9.85 8.69 1.75
CA GLY A 21 -8.56 9.35 1.99
C GLY A 21 -8.71 10.55 2.91
N TYR A 22 -9.68 11.42 2.66
CA TYR A 22 -9.98 12.58 3.51
C TYR A 22 -10.44 12.16 4.90
N GLU A 23 -11.30 11.17 5.04
CA GLU A 23 -11.74 10.67 6.34
C GLU A 23 -10.56 10.14 7.19
N LEU A 24 -9.59 9.49 6.59
CA LEU A 24 -8.36 9.06 7.27
C LEU A 24 -7.45 10.26 7.61
N ASP A 25 -7.28 11.20 6.68
CA ASP A 25 -6.46 12.39 6.88
C ASP A 25 -7.06 13.34 7.92
N ASP A 26 -8.41 13.38 8.03
CA ASP A 26 -9.15 14.19 9.02
C ASP A 26 -9.19 13.54 10.41
N THR A 27 -8.78 12.25 10.53
CA THR A 27 -8.70 11.59 11.83
C THR A 27 -7.46 12.07 12.57
N PRO A 28 -7.59 12.75 13.73
CA PRO A 28 -6.45 13.26 14.47
C PRO A 28 -5.45 12.15 14.82
N GLY A 29 -4.19 12.38 14.51
CA GLY A 29 -3.10 11.46 14.81
C GLY A 29 -2.89 10.32 13.80
N ILE A 30 -3.73 10.20 12.77
CA ILE A 30 -3.56 9.20 11.71
C ILE A 30 -3.13 9.87 10.41
N LYS A 31 -2.10 9.32 9.77
CA LYS A 31 -1.72 9.60 8.39
C LYS A 31 -1.51 8.28 7.68
N ALA A 32 -2.18 8.09 6.54
CA ALA A 32 -2.15 6.83 5.83
C ALA A 32 -1.97 7.01 4.31
N HIS A 33 -1.21 6.12 3.70
CA HIS A 33 -1.21 5.89 2.27
C HIS A 33 -1.76 4.50 1.99
N ILE A 34 -2.68 4.38 1.06
CA ILE A 34 -3.20 3.10 0.57
C ILE A 34 -2.78 2.96 -0.88
N CYS A 35 -2.05 1.88 -1.19
CA CYS A 35 -1.47 1.64 -2.50
C CYS A 35 -1.92 0.30 -3.06
N THR A 36 -2.04 0.23 -4.38
CA THR A 36 -2.13 -1.02 -5.14
C THR A 36 -0.80 -1.25 -5.85
N LEU A 37 -0.28 -2.46 -5.81
CA LEU A 37 0.89 -2.82 -6.59
C LEU A 37 0.53 -3.03 -8.05
N VAL A 38 1.40 -2.58 -8.94
CA VAL A 38 1.30 -2.79 -10.38
C VAL A 38 2.58 -3.42 -10.91
N ALA A 39 2.52 -4.01 -12.11
CA ALA A 39 3.70 -4.54 -12.76
C ALA A 39 4.74 -3.43 -13.02
N ASP A 40 6.01 -3.77 -12.99
CA ASP A 40 7.11 -2.81 -13.11
C ASP A 40 7.12 -2.01 -14.44
N ASN A 41 6.49 -2.55 -15.47
CA ASN A 41 6.46 -1.97 -16.82
C ASN A 41 5.06 -1.81 -17.41
N ALA A 42 4.02 -2.04 -16.62
CA ALA A 42 2.62 -1.98 -17.05
C ALA A 42 1.70 -1.61 -15.89
N TRP A 43 0.56 -0.99 -16.18
CA TRP A 43 -0.46 -0.64 -15.19
C TRP A 43 -1.31 -1.84 -14.72
N GLN A 44 -0.94 -3.06 -15.10
CA GLN A 44 -1.62 -4.26 -14.62
C GLN A 44 -1.40 -4.43 -13.12
N GLU A 45 -2.48 -4.60 -12.38
CA GLU A 45 -2.42 -4.84 -10.94
C GLU A 45 -1.78 -6.19 -10.62
N VAL A 46 -0.97 -6.19 -9.58
CA VAL A 46 -0.37 -7.40 -9.01
C VAL A 46 -1.17 -7.79 -7.77
N TYR A 47 -1.80 -8.95 -7.81
CA TYR A 47 -2.51 -9.48 -6.66
C TYR A 47 -1.51 -10.01 -5.62
N VAL A 48 -1.54 -9.41 -4.43
CA VAL A 48 -0.70 -9.82 -3.30
C VAL A 48 -1.59 -10.41 -2.22
N HIS A 49 -1.30 -11.64 -1.81
CA HIS A 49 -2.08 -12.34 -0.77
C HIS A 49 -1.35 -12.44 0.57
N SER A 50 -0.17 -11.87 0.71
CA SER A 50 0.57 -11.83 1.98
C SER A 50 -0.06 -10.82 2.96
N LYS A 51 -0.11 -11.20 4.24
CA LYS A 51 -0.55 -10.34 5.34
C LYS A 51 0.66 -10.15 6.25
N VAL A 52 1.29 -9.01 6.10
CA VAL A 52 2.49 -8.62 6.83
C VAL A 52 2.25 -7.27 7.46
N THR A 53 2.44 -7.19 8.77
CA THR A 53 2.42 -5.94 9.52
C THR A 53 3.80 -5.71 10.12
N ILE A 54 4.35 -4.53 9.90
CA ILE A 54 5.63 -4.11 10.47
C ILE A 54 5.39 -2.80 11.21
N ILE A 55 5.84 -2.71 12.46
CA ILE A 55 5.66 -1.54 13.31
C ILE A 55 7.04 -1.05 13.74
N ASP A 56 7.38 0.17 13.38
CA ASP A 56 8.57 0.93 13.79
C ASP A 56 9.91 0.19 13.62
N ASP A 57 9.99 -0.75 12.66
CA ASP A 57 11.15 -1.63 12.46
C ASP A 57 11.55 -2.47 13.69
N VAL A 58 10.62 -2.71 14.62
CA VAL A 58 10.87 -3.50 15.84
C VAL A 58 9.97 -4.71 15.98
N PHE A 59 8.79 -4.66 15.38
CA PHE A 59 7.76 -5.68 15.54
C PHE A 59 7.22 -6.10 14.18
N THR A 60 7.08 -7.40 13.97
CA THR A 60 6.55 -7.96 12.72
C THR A 60 5.50 -9.03 13.01
N VAL A 61 4.38 -8.97 12.30
CA VAL A 61 3.38 -10.05 12.23
C VAL A 61 3.28 -10.53 10.80
N ILE A 62 3.42 -11.83 10.61
CA ILE A 62 3.13 -12.49 9.33
C ILE A 62 2.01 -13.49 9.61
N SER A 63 0.87 -13.35 8.94
CA SER A 63 -0.33 -14.11 9.26
C SER A 63 -1.10 -14.53 8.01
N SER A 64 -1.98 -15.49 8.16
CA SER A 64 -3.04 -15.78 7.19
C SER A 64 -4.25 -14.84 7.34
N ALA A 65 -4.38 -14.17 8.50
CA ALA A 65 -5.51 -13.29 8.81
C ALA A 65 -5.55 -12.03 7.95
N ASN A 66 -6.66 -11.78 7.30
CA ASN A 66 -6.95 -10.51 6.66
C ASN A 66 -7.43 -9.46 7.68
N LEU A 67 -7.29 -8.17 7.36
CA LEU A 67 -7.90 -7.08 8.13
C LEU A 67 -9.40 -6.96 7.76
N ASN A 68 -10.15 -8.01 8.07
CA ASN A 68 -11.60 -8.04 7.88
C ASN A 68 -12.28 -8.75 9.05
N THR A 69 -13.59 -8.58 9.18
CA THR A 69 -14.39 -9.14 10.28
C THR A 69 -14.33 -10.67 10.30
N ARG A 70 -14.27 -11.32 9.16
CA ARG A 70 -14.26 -12.76 9.06
C ARG A 70 -13.00 -13.37 9.67
N SER A 71 -11.83 -12.90 9.25
CA SER A 71 -10.54 -13.38 9.79
C SER A 71 -10.36 -13.02 11.27
N MET A 72 -10.90 -11.86 11.69
CA MET A 72 -10.72 -11.38 13.07
C MET A 72 -11.68 -12.01 14.08
N GLU A 73 -12.86 -12.50 13.65
CA GLU A 73 -13.90 -12.95 14.56
C GLU A 73 -14.35 -14.41 14.35
N LYS A 74 -14.11 -15.00 13.17
CA LYS A 74 -14.77 -16.26 12.80
C LYS A 74 -13.82 -17.34 12.30
N ASP A 75 -12.83 -16.99 11.47
CA ASP A 75 -11.95 -17.96 10.86
C ASP A 75 -10.83 -18.38 11.83
N THR A 76 -10.33 -19.60 11.66
CA THR A 76 -9.12 -20.04 12.33
C THR A 76 -7.93 -19.56 11.50
N GLU A 77 -7.07 -18.75 12.09
CA GLU A 77 -5.93 -18.15 11.44
C GLU A 77 -4.63 -18.54 12.13
N LEU A 78 -3.55 -18.57 11.37
CA LEU A 78 -2.20 -18.83 11.89
C LEU A 78 -1.28 -17.68 11.55
N GLY A 79 -0.48 -17.27 12.53
CA GLY A 79 0.52 -16.21 12.33
C GLY A 79 1.74 -16.41 13.21
N ILE A 80 2.81 -15.74 12.83
CA ILE A 80 4.02 -15.58 13.63
C ILE A 80 4.18 -14.13 14.03
N ILE A 81 4.59 -13.92 15.26
CA ILE A 81 4.95 -12.61 15.82
C ILE A 81 6.43 -12.64 16.12
N LEU A 82 7.14 -11.61 15.67
CA LEU A 82 8.57 -11.45 15.89
C LEU A 82 8.85 -10.08 16.50
N GLU A 83 9.54 -10.06 17.63
CA GLU A 83 10.08 -8.87 18.28
C GLU A 83 11.59 -8.81 18.03
N ALA A 84 11.97 -8.73 16.75
CA ALA A 84 13.37 -8.72 16.31
C ALA A 84 13.57 -7.55 15.34
N GLY A 85 14.10 -6.45 15.84
CA GLY A 85 14.24 -5.20 15.08
C GLY A 85 15.06 -5.34 13.81
N GLU A 86 16.15 -6.10 13.81
CA GLU A 86 16.95 -6.34 12.61
C GLU A 86 16.12 -7.03 11.53
N VAL A 87 15.36 -8.07 11.90
CA VAL A 87 14.50 -8.81 10.96
C VAL A 87 13.36 -7.93 10.45
N ALA A 88 12.73 -7.15 11.32
CA ALA A 88 11.65 -6.24 10.96
C ALA A 88 12.13 -5.16 9.98
N CYS A 89 13.27 -4.53 10.27
CA CYS A 89 13.89 -3.53 9.42
C CYS A 89 14.28 -4.10 8.05
N ASP A 90 14.94 -5.24 8.01
CA ASP A 90 15.38 -5.88 6.77
C ASP A 90 14.18 -6.27 5.89
N LEU A 91 13.14 -6.85 6.50
CA LEU A 91 11.92 -7.21 5.77
C LEU A 91 11.24 -5.98 5.18
N ARG A 92 11.06 -4.93 5.99
CA ARG A 92 10.50 -3.67 5.48
C ARG A 92 11.35 -3.10 4.35
N LYS A 93 12.67 -3.05 4.52
CA LYS A 93 13.58 -2.51 3.48
C LYS A 93 13.49 -3.28 2.17
N GLN A 94 13.39 -4.61 2.24
CA GLN A 94 13.22 -5.45 1.05
C GLN A 94 11.87 -5.18 0.38
N LEU A 95 10.77 -5.21 1.13
CA LEU A 95 9.43 -4.98 0.59
C LEU A 95 9.29 -3.56 0.00
N TRP A 96 9.68 -2.55 0.76
CA TRP A 96 9.59 -1.16 0.30
C TRP A 96 10.54 -0.88 -0.86
N GLY A 97 11.72 -1.53 -0.86
CA GLY A 97 12.66 -1.45 -1.97
C GLY A 97 12.06 -1.94 -3.28
N LEU A 98 11.31 -3.06 -3.24
CA LEU A 98 10.57 -3.55 -4.40
C LEU A 98 9.52 -2.55 -4.86
N HIS A 99 8.74 -1.98 -3.92
CA HIS A 99 7.64 -1.07 -4.23
C HIS A 99 8.09 0.29 -4.74
N THR A 100 9.25 0.76 -4.29
CA THR A 100 9.79 2.10 -4.58
C THR A 100 10.94 2.10 -5.57
N LYS A 101 11.29 0.95 -6.19
CA LYS A 101 12.49 0.78 -7.03
C LYS A 101 13.76 1.26 -6.32
N GLN A 102 13.92 0.83 -5.07
CA GLN A 102 15.10 1.16 -4.25
C GLN A 102 15.29 2.67 -4.00
N ASN A 103 14.21 3.46 -4.04
CA ASN A 103 14.29 4.88 -3.68
C ASN A 103 14.67 5.02 -2.20
N ALA A 104 15.87 5.51 -1.93
CA ALA A 104 16.40 5.61 -0.58
C ALA A 104 15.62 6.61 0.31
N ALA A 105 15.03 7.64 -0.26
CA ALA A 105 14.24 8.61 0.48
C ALA A 105 12.87 8.05 0.91
N ALA A 106 12.31 7.12 0.12
CA ALA A 106 11.07 6.42 0.45
C ALA A 106 11.29 5.16 1.30
N ASN A 107 12.55 4.70 1.44
CA ASN A 107 12.91 3.48 2.16
C ASN A 107 14.16 3.70 3.04
N PRO A 108 14.16 4.68 3.94
CA PRO A 108 15.29 4.98 4.80
C PRO A 108 15.48 3.94 5.90
N GLU A 109 16.60 4.00 6.58
CA GLU A 109 16.81 3.40 7.90
C GLU A 109 16.25 4.30 9.00
N GLY A 110 16.07 3.73 10.20
CA GLY A 110 15.68 4.51 11.36
C GLY A 110 14.22 4.97 11.38
N MET A 111 13.29 4.15 10.89
CA MET A 111 11.86 4.47 10.87
C MET A 111 11.24 4.67 12.28
N HIS A 112 11.94 4.30 13.34
CA HIS A 112 11.58 4.64 14.72
C HIS A 112 11.73 6.14 15.04
N ASP A 113 12.51 6.88 14.25
CA ASP A 113 12.59 8.34 14.34
C ASP A 113 11.41 8.99 13.58
N TYR A 114 10.66 9.82 14.29
CA TYR A 114 9.46 10.47 13.73
C TYR A 114 9.76 11.34 12.50
N GLU A 115 10.86 12.09 12.49
CA GLU A 115 11.19 12.96 11.35
C GLU A 115 11.64 12.15 10.13
N VAL A 116 12.31 11.01 10.35
CA VAL A 116 12.66 10.06 9.29
C VAL A 116 11.38 9.45 8.70
N ALA A 117 10.50 8.92 9.54
CA ALA A 117 9.23 8.34 9.13
C ALA A 117 8.36 9.34 8.36
N LYS A 118 8.28 10.57 8.84
CA LYS A 118 7.52 11.65 8.19
C LYS A 118 8.08 12.04 6.83
N LYS A 119 9.41 12.02 6.66
CA LYS A 119 10.03 12.25 5.34
C LYS A 119 9.73 11.11 4.38
N ALA A 120 9.87 9.86 4.83
CA ALA A 120 9.53 8.69 4.04
C ALA A 120 8.05 8.71 3.61
N PHE A 121 7.12 9.02 4.51
CA PHE A 121 5.70 9.17 4.21
C PHE A 121 5.43 10.19 3.09
N ARG A 122 6.08 11.37 3.16
CA ARG A 122 5.95 12.39 2.12
C ARG A 122 6.52 11.92 0.77
N GLU A 123 7.61 11.17 0.81
CA GLU A 123 8.21 10.63 -0.41
C GLU A 123 7.31 9.60 -1.08
N TRP A 124 6.68 8.69 -0.33
CA TRP A 124 5.66 7.79 -0.87
C TRP A 124 4.52 8.54 -1.56
N GLY A 125 4.06 9.64 -0.98
CA GLY A 125 3.06 10.52 -1.60
C GLY A 125 3.53 11.08 -2.95
N LYS A 126 4.79 11.49 -3.07
CA LYS A 126 5.37 11.96 -4.34
C LYS A 126 5.43 10.85 -5.38
N LEU A 127 5.93 9.65 -5.01
CA LEU A 127 6.02 8.53 -5.94
C LEU A 127 4.65 8.17 -6.54
N MET A 128 3.59 8.20 -5.72
CA MET A 128 2.22 7.96 -6.20
C MET A 128 1.71 9.07 -7.11
N ASN A 129 2.01 10.34 -6.81
CA ASN A 129 1.63 11.47 -7.65
C ASN A 129 2.35 11.44 -9.00
N ASP A 130 3.67 11.16 -9.01
CA ASP A 130 4.46 11.02 -10.23
C ASP A 130 3.89 9.90 -11.13
N ASN A 131 3.52 8.79 -10.54
CA ASN A 131 2.87 7.69 -11.25
C ASN A 131 1.49 8.08 -11.79
N ARG A 132 0.70 8.85 -11.05
CA ARG A 132 -0.58 9.36 -11.52
C ARG A 132 -0.41 10.26 -12.75
N GLU A 133 0.54 11.17 -12.71
CA GLU A 133 0.84 12.03 -13.88
C GLU A 133 1.31 11.20 -15.08
N THR A 134 2.15 10.21 -14.84
CA THR A 134 2.65 9.29 -15.87
C THR A 134 1.50 8.52 -16.51
N LYS A 135 0.55 8.04 -15.70
CA LYS A 135 -0.66 7.34 -16.19
C LYS A 135 -1.54 8.26 -17.04
N ILE A 136 -1.76 9.50 -16.61
CA ILE A 136 -2.52 10.50 -17.38
C ILE A 136 -1.88 10.76 -18.76
N LYS A 137 -0.57 10.72 -18.85
CA LYS A 137 0.20 10.89 -20.10
C LYS A 137 0.24 9.62 -20.97
N GLY A 138 -0.40 8.52 -20.56
CA GLY A 138 -0.38 7.23 -21.26
C GLY A 138 0.99 6.53 -21.27
N LEU A 139 1.87 6.90 -20.34
CA LEU A 139 3.20 6.31 -20.19
C LEU A 139 3.18 5.14 -19.21
N LYS A 140 4.26 4.35 -19.20
CA LYS A 140 4.46 3.24 -18.26
C LYS A 140 4.67 3.77 -16.82
N PRO A 141 4.36 2.95 -15.77
CA PRO A 141 4.62 3.35 -14.40
C PRO A 141 6.11 3.59 -14.17
N LEU A 142 6.43 4.62 -13.39
CA LEU A 142 7.79 4.88 -12.91
C LEU A 142 8.16 3.94 -11.76
N TYR A 143 7.18 3.65 -10.91
CA TYR A 143 7.29 2.76 -9.74
C TYR A 143 6.21 1.69 -9.79
N PRO A 144 6.43 0.47 -9.27
CA PRO A 144 5.45 -0.62 -9.32
C PRO A 144 4.32 -0.46 -8.30
N LEU A 145 3.82 0.75 -8.13
CA LEU A 145 2.72 1.07 -7.22
C LEU A 145 1.84 2.20 -7.80
N ARG A 146 0.61 2.25 -7.36
CA ARG A 146 -0.28 3.39 -7.58
C ARG A 146 -1.13 3.65 -6.35
N GLN A 147 -1.69 4.83 -6.23
CA GLN A 147 -2.70 5.09 -5.22
C GLN A 147 -3.86 4.10 -5.40
N PHE A 148 -4.27 3.49 -4.30
CA PHE A 148 -5.44 2.61 -4.30
C PHE A 148 -6.68 3.40 -4.73
N PHE A 149 -7.50 2.74 -5.53
CA PHE A 149 -8.86 3.19 -5.70
C PHE A 149 -9.79 1.98 -5.75
N ARG A 150 -11.02 2.19 -5.36
CA ARG A 150 -11.99 1.12 -5.26
C ARG A 150 -12.84 1.04 -6.53
N ALA A 151 -12.78 -0.08 -7.24
CA ALA A 151 -13.56 -0.30 -8.45
C ALA A 151 -15.07 -0.49 -8.19
N ASN A 152 -15.43 -0.93 -6.97
CA ASN A 152 -16.82 -1.11 -6.57
C ASN A 152 -17.07 -0.46 -5.21
N PRO A 153 -17.93 0.57 -5.09
CA PRO A 153 -18.22 1.24 -3.84
C PRO A 153 -19.03 0.39 -2.84
N LYS A 154 -19.65 -0.70 -3.28
CA LYS A 154 -20.40 -1.57 -2.39
C LYS A 154 -19.44 -2.37 -1.51
N VAL A 155 -19.44 -2.07 -0.23
CA VAL A 155 -18.70 -2.83 0.78
C VAL A 155 -19.47 -4.10 1.10
N SER A 156 -18.88 -5.26 0.87
CA SER A 156 -19.33 -6.49 1.52
C SER A 156 -18.66 -6.60 2.88
N ARG A 157 -19.45 -6.78 3.95
CA ARG A 157 -18.91 -7.14 5.27
C ARG A 157 -18.66 -8.64 5.40
N ALA A 158 -18.92 -9.40 4.33
CA ALA A 158 -18.80 -10.86 4.31
C ALA A 158 -17.43 -11.34 3.81
N ASP A 159 -16.58 -10.44 3.32
CA ASP A 159 -15.22 -10.76 2.88
C ASP A 159 -14.21 -10.54 4.00
#